data_0541be045558c407bc078d099064a53a
#
_entry.id   0541be045558c407bc078d099064a53a
#
_cell.length_a   1.000
_cell.length_b   1.000
_cell.length_c   1.000
_cell.angle_alpha   90.00
_cell.angle_beta   90.00
_cell.angle_gamma   90.00
#
_symmetry.space_group_name_H-M   'P 1'
#
loop_
_entity.id
_entity.type
_entity.pdbx_description
1 polymer ?
#
loop_
_entity_poly.entity_id
_entity_poly.type
_entity_poly.pdbx_seq_one_letter_code
_entity_poly.pdbx_strand_id
1 'polypeptide(L)'
;AERVEGTLFGNGERTGNCDLVTMAMNMFSQGIDPTLDLRQMPKIREVAEAVTKLGVHERHPYAGELVFTAFSGSHQDAIKKGMSQVDRSSWEVPYLPIDPEDVGSSYKETVRVNSQSGKGGVGFLLEEHHGLALPRDLLVEFSAHVQQLTEKLDREVKPDEIYQTLLDTYGSDSGPYRLMDYDLLTGRNDDQRCVARVEVSDNIVTIDGEGSGPIEAFVNAMVETLNEPLAVLGYQENALGTGSDAQAICILAIDDPETDSRCYGLGVSRNTITASLNAIISALNRRWAKS
;
A
#
# COMPACT_ATOMS: atom_id res chain seq x y z
N ALA A 1 -24.62 31.69 -27.46
CA ALA A 1 -25.72 31.93 -26.52
C ALA A 1 -25.24 32.91 -25.45
N GLU A 2 -26.07 33.81 -25.05
CA GLU A 2 -25.76 34.75 -23.96
C GLU A 2 -26.14 34.20 -22.59
N ARG A 3 -27.02 33.19 -22.56
CA ARG A 3 -27.51 32.53 -21.36
C ARG A 3 -27.78 31.06 -21.66
N VAL A 4 -27.42 30.20 -20.68
CA VAL A 4 -27.74 28.78 -20.66
C VAL A 4 -28.53 28.47 -19.40
N GLU A 5 -29.60 27.72 -19.52
CA GLU A 5 -30.39 27.20 -18.41
C GLU A 5 -30.35 25.67 -18.38
N GLY A 6 -30.27 25.09 -17.20
CA GLY A 6 -30.18 23.66 -17.06
C GLY A 6 -30.34 23.22 -15.60
N THR A 7 -29.94 22.01 -15.30
CA THR A 7 -29.97 21.43 -13.98
C THR A 7 -28.59 20.88 -13.61
N LEU A 8 -28.33 20.68 -12.31
CA LEU A 8 -27.13 19.98 -11.88
C LEU A 8 -27.19 18.53 -12.37
N PHE A 9 -26.06 18.10 -13.00
CA PHE A 9 -25.89 16.77 -13.57
C PHE A 9 -26.94 16.39 -14.65
N GLY A 10 -27.62 17.36 -15.22
CA GLY A 10 -28.67 17.12 -16.20
C GLY A 10 -29.94 16.50 -15.64
N ASN A 11 -30.03 16.29 -14.32
CA ASN A 11 -31.18 15.69 -13.69
C ASN A 11 -32.40 16.62 -13.75
N GLY A 12 -33.40 16.23 -14.52
CA GLY A 12 -34.61 17.02 -14.78
C GLY A 12 -35.69 16.17 -15.43
N GLU A 13 -36.32 16.68 -16.47
CA GLU A 13 -37.42 16.00 -17.15
C GLU A 13 -36.92 15.00 -18.19
N ARG A 14 -37.68 13.95 -18.43
CA ARG A 14 -37.52 12.96 -19.51
C ARG A 14 -36.10 12.38 -19.63
N THR A 15 -35.43 12.60 -20.74
CA THR A 15 -34.05 12.14 -21.00
C THR A 15 -32.97 12.99 -20.33
N GLY A 16 -33.35 14.09 -19.71
CA GLY A 16 -32.46 15.05 -19.03
C GLY A 16 -32.57 16.47 -19.61
N ASN A 17 -31.99 17.39 -18.88
CA ASN A 17 -31.83 18.80 -19.26
C ASN A 17 -30.36 19.09 -19.59
N CYS A 18 -30.06 20.33 -19.97
CA CYS A 18 -28.70 20.80 -20.09
C CYS A 18 -27.98 20.61 -18.74
N ASP A 19 -26.87 19.89 -18.73
CA ASP A 19 -26.07 19.69 -17.54
C ASP A 19 -25.17 20.91 -17.31
N LEU A 20 -25.50 21.67 -16.26
CA LEU A 20 -24.78 22.89 -15.90
C LEU A 20 -23.35 22.59 -15.40
N VAL A 21 -23.13 21.43 -14.77
CA VAL A 21 -21.80 21.03 -14.30
C VAL A 21 -20.87 20.78 -15.50
N THR A 22 -21.32 19.99 -16.45
CA THR A 22 -20.55 19.73 -17.67
C THR A 22 -20.31 21.00 -18.49
N MET A 23 -21.31 21.89 -18.60
CA MET A 23 -21.14 23.15 -19.29
C MET A 23 -20.11 24.06 -18.64
N ALA A 24 -20.19 24.22 -17.29
CA ALA A 24 -19.27 25.04 -16.56
C ALA A 24 -17.83 24.49 -16.63
N MET A 25 -17.65 23.18 -16.46
CA MET A 25 -16.33 22.57 -16.54
C MET A 25 -15.73 22.58 -17.94
N ASN A 26 -16.56 22.51 -19.00
CA ASN A 26 -16.11 22.71 -20.35
C ASN A 26 -15.64 24.16 -20.61
N MET A 27 -16.27 25.15 -19.97
CA MET A 27 -15.80 26.56 -20.04
C MET A 27 -14.45 26.66 -19.28
N PHE A 28 -14.38 26.13 -18.09
CA PHE A 28 -13.16 26.15 -17.27
C PHE A 28 -11.97 25.52 -18.02
N SER A 29 -12.15 24.35 -18.64
CA SER A 29 -11.12 23.67 -19.42
C SER A 29 -10.65 24.44 -20.65
N GLN A 30 -11.41 25.45 -21.08
CA GLN A 30 -11.04 26.38 -22.16
C GLN A 30 -10.50 27.73 -21.64
N GLY A 31 -10.23 27.82 -20.32
CA GLY A 31 -9.75 29.04 -19.69
C GLY A 31 -10.81 30.13 -19.51
N ILE A 32 -12.09 29.78 -19.55
CA ILE A 32 -13.20 30.69 -19.32
C ILE A 32 -13.79 30.45 -17.96
N ASP A 33 -13.77 31.47 -17.09
CA ASP A 33 -14.39 31.39 -15.77
C ASP A 33 -15.91 31.27 -15.89
N PRO A 34 -16.53 30.13 -15.47
CA PRO A 34 -17.96 29.95 -15.50
C PRO A 34 -18.71 30.73 -14.41
N THR A 35 -18.00 31.42 -13.52
CA THR A 35 -18.52 32.11 -12.33
C THR A 35 -19.31 31.19 -11.38
N LEU A 36 -19.02 29.89 -11.43
CA LEU A 36 -19.58 28.87 -10.53
C LEU A 36 -18.43 28.23 -9.73
N ASP A 37 -18.63 28.10 -8.43
CA ASP A 37 -17.65 27.39 -7.57
C ASP A 37 -17.94 25.89 -7.55
N LEU A 38 -17.12 25.14 -8.28
CA LEU A 38 -17.20 23.67 -8.39
C LEU A 38 -16.07 22.96 -7.64
N ARG A 39 -15.32 23.68 -6.77
CA ARG A 39 -14.20 23.12 -5.98
C ARG A 39 -14.61 22.13 -4.89
N GLN A 40 -15.90 21.84 -4.75
CA GLN A 40 -16.42 20.82 -3.85
C GLN A 40 -17.36 19.85 -4.61
N MET A 41 -16.94 19.39 -5.76
CA MET A 41 -17.75 18.53 -6.64
C MET A 41 -18.33 17.29 -5.92
N PRO A 42 -17.57 16.56 -5.09
CA PRO A 42 -18.12 15.42 -4.34
C PRO A 42 -19.32 15.83 -3.45
N LYS A 43 -19.23 17.00 -2.78
CA LYS A 43 -20.30 17.51 -1.94
C LYS A 43 -21.51 17.98 -2.74
N ILE A 44 -21.27 18.62 -3.89
CA ILE A 44 -22.33 19.05 -4.81
C ILE A 44 -23.09 17.82 -5.32
N ARG A 45 -22.37 16.74 -5.66
CA ARG A 45 -22.95 15.47 -6.09
C ARG A 45 -23.81 14.86 -4.99
N GLU A 46 -23.25 14.71 -3.78
CA GLU A 46 -23.96 14.16 -2.61
C GLU A 46 -25.29 14.88 -2.35
N VAL A 47 -25.28 16.21 -2.35
CA VAL A 47 -26.48 17.02 -2.14
C VAL A 47 -27.50 16.82 -3.27
N ALA A 48 -27.05 16.84 -4.52
CA ALA A 48 -27.91 16.64 -5.68
C ALA A 48 -28.59 15.26 -5.66
N GLU A 49 -27.84 14.20 -5.38
CA GLU A 49 -28.36 12.82 -5.25
C GLU A 49 -29.34 12.69 -4.07
N ALA A 50 -29.03 13.32 -2.93
CA ALA A 50 -29.90 13.29 -1.77
C ALA A 50 -31.25 13.98 -2.03
N VAL A 51 -31.27 15.09 -2.79
CA VAL A 51 -32.47 15.85 -3.09
C VAL A 51 -33.28 15.21 -4.22
N THR A 52 -32.62 14.84 -5.31
CA THR A 52 -33.31 14.30 -6.51
C THR A 52 -33.67 12.83 -6.39
N LYS A 53 -33.00 12.09 -5.49
CA LYS A 53 -33.04 10.62 -5.39
C LYS A 53 -32.57 9.91 -6.68
N LEU A 54 -31.83 10.61 -7.53
CA LEU A 54 -31.22 10.08 -8.74
C LEU A 54 -29.72 10.10 -8.58
N GLY A 55 -29.07 8.95 -8.82
CA GLY A 55 -27.62 8.84 -8.81
C GLY A 55 -27.00 9.57 -10.00
N VAL A 56 -25.85 10.20 -9.78
CA VAL A 56 -25.01 10.71 -10.86
C VAL A 56 -24.27 9.52 -11.47
N HIS A 57 -24.31 9.41 -12.80
CA HIS A 57 -23.70 8.28 -13.48
C HIS A 57 -22.18 8.20 -13.17
N GLU A 58 -21.68 7.02 -12.87
CA GLU A 58 -20.26 6.80 -12.50
C GLU A 58 -19.24 7.32 -13.52
N ARG A 59 -19.64 7.41 -14.81
CA ARG A 59 -18.85 7.96 -15.92
C ARG A 59 -19.27 9.38 -16.30
N HIS A 60 -19.98 10.10 -15.42
CA HIS A 60 -20.32 11.49 -15.68
C HIS A 60 -19.05 12.33 -15.86
N PRO A 61 -18.91 13.12 -16.94
CA PRO A 61 -17.75 13.98 -17.15
C PRO A 61 -17.52 14.88 -15.92
N TYR A 62 -16.31 14.95 -15.41
CA TYR A 62 -15.86 15.75 -14.26
C TYR A 62 -16.36 15.33 -12.87
N ALA A 63 -17.56 14.73 -12.74
CA ALA A 63 -18.17 14.42 -11.44
C ALA A 63 -18.35 12.93 -11.15
N GLY A 64 -18.23 12.08 -12.17
CA GLY A 64 -18.37 10.63 -11.99
C GLY A 64 -17.22 10.03 -11.18
N GLU A 65 -17.51 8.97 -10.46
CA GLU A 65 -16.50 8.28 -9.62
C GLU A 65 -15.31 7.73 -10.42
N LEU A 66 -15.53 7.41 -11.70
CA LEU A 66 -14.50 6.84 -12.57
C LEU A 66 -13.68 7.88 -13.36
N VAL A 67 -14.01 9.17 -13.25
CA VAL A 67 -13.35 10.22 -14.07
C VAL A 67 -11.85 10.27 -13.82
N PHE A 68 -11.42 10.16 -12.60
CA PHE A 68 -10.01 10.18 -12.22
C PHE A 68 -9.44 8.79 -11.93
N THR A 69 -10.18 7.72 -12.19
CA THR A 69 -9.81 6.36 -11.84
C THR A 69 -9.00 5.69 -12.94
N ALA A 70 -7.88 5.09 -12.58
CA ALA A 70 -7.08 4.24 -13.44
C ALA A 70 -6.94 2.83 -12.84
N PHE A 71 -7.28 1.79 -13.62
CA PHE A 71 -7.13 0.39 -13.22
C PHE A 71 -5.90 -0.28 -13.83
N SER A 72 -5.54 0.10 -15.05
CA SER A 72 -4.36 -0.45 -15.73
C SER A 72 -3.07 -0.02 -15.05
N GLY A 73 -2.20 -0.97 -14.72
CA GLY A 73 -0.91 -0.70 -14.07
C GLY A 73 0.01 0.22 -14.87
N SER A 74 -0.06 0.17 -16.22
CA SER A 74 0.70 1.10 -17.08
C SER A 74 0.18 2.53 -16.98
N HIS A 75 -1.15 2.72 -16.88
CA HIS A 75 -1.74 4.04 -16.68
C HIS A 75 -1.41 4.59 -15.29
N GLN A 76 -1.51 3.77 -14.27
CA GLN A 76 -1.16 4.15 -12.89
C GLN A 76 0.31 4.57 -12.77
N ASP A 77 1.23 3.84 -13.40
CA ASP A 77 2.66 4.18 -13.45
C ASP A 77 2.90 5.50 -14.19
N ALA A 78 2.21 5.72 -15.32
CA ALA A 78 2.31 6.96 -16.09
C ALA A 78 1.78 8.17 -15.29
N ILE A 79 0.65 8.01 -14.60
CA ILE A 79 0.06 9.04 -13.73
C ILE A 79 1.03 9.36 -12.57
N LYS A 80 1.55 8.34 -11.87
CA LYS A 80 2.54 8.53 -10.77
C LYS A 80 3.76 9.32 -11.23
N LYS A 81 4.32 8.97 -12.40
CA LYS A 81 5.47 9.67 -12.99
C LYS A 81 5.11 11.12 -13.38
N GLY A 82 3.94 11.32 -13.99
CA GLY A 82 3.44 12.65 -14.33
C GLY A 82 3.28 13.52 -13.09
N MET A 83 2.63 13.01 -12.04
CA MET A 83 2.42 13.72 -10.77
C MET A 83 3.73 14.11 -10.09
N SER A 84 4.78 13.28 -10.18
CA SER A 84 6.10 13.59 -9.59
C SER A 84 6.86 14.68 -10.33
N GLN A 85 6.45 15.03 -11.55
CA GLN A 85 7.11 16.01 -12.42
C GLN A 85 6.26 17.24 -12.71
N VAL A 86 4.98 17.24 -12.27
CA VAL A 86 4.06 18.33 -12.59
C VAL A 86 4.52 19.65 -11.98
N ASP A 87 4.58 20.67 -12.81
CA ASP A 87 4.60 22.06 -12.35
C ASP A 87 3.14 22.50 -12.15
N ARG A 88 2.82 22.97 -10.95
CA ARG A 88 1.44 23.42 -10.62
C ARG A 88 0.91 24.57 -11.49
N SER A 89 1.79 25.22 -12.25
CA SER A 89 1.42 26.26 -13.23
C SER A 89 0.89 25.68 -14.56
N SER A 90 1.14 24.37 -14.83
CA SER A 90 0.73 23.69 -16.06
C SER A 90 0.37 22.24 -15.75
N TRP A 91 -0.91 21.88 -15.94
CA TRP A 91 -1.37 20.53 -15.73
C TRP A 91 -1.10 19.65 -16.95
N GLU A 92 -0.15 18.73 -16.85
CA GLU A 92 0.26 17.83 -17.94
C GLU A 92 0.35 16.37 -17.47
N VAL A 93 -0.56 15.95 -16.59
CA VAL A 93 -0.57 14.57 -16.09
C VAL A 93 -1.29 13.64 -17.07
N PRO A 94 -0.65 12.58 -17.58
CA PRO A 94 -1.27 11.63 -18.50
C PRO A 94 -2.55 11.03 -17.90
N TYR A 95 -3.56 10.82 -18.74
CA TYR A 95 -4.86 10.21 -18.42
C TYR A 95 -5.76 11.01 -17.45
N LEU A 96 -5.30 12.14 -16.91
CA LEU A 96 -6.13 12.99 -16.06
C LEU A 96 -6.45 14.29 -16.81
N PRO A 97 -7.73 14.50 -17.20
CA PRO A 97 -8.12 15.64 -18.05
C PRO A 97 -7.98 17.00 -17.36
N ILE A 98 -8.05 17.02 -16.02
CA ILE A 98 -7.89 18.21 -15.17
C ILE A 98 -7.23 17.78 -13.86
N ASP A 99 -6.72 18.78 -13.12
CA ASP A 99 -6.26 18.54 -11.75
C ASP A 99 -7.46 18.14 -10.86
N PRO A 100 -7.44 16.97 -10.21
CA PRO A 100 -8.48 16.57 -9.25
C PRO A 100 -8.72 17.61 -8.15
N GLU A 101 -7.70 18.35 -7.72
CA GLU A 101 -7.81 19.38 -6.69
C GLU A 101 -8.72 20.55 -7.15
N ASP A 102 -8.80 20.85 -8.45
CA ASP A 102 -9.67 21.90 -9.01
C ASP A 102 -11.15 21.63 -8.74
N VAL A 103 -11.52 20.37 -8.55
CA VAL A 103 -12.89 19.94 -8.27
C VAL A 103 -13.08 19.39 -6.86
N GLY A 104 -12.09 19.56 -6.00
CA GLY A 104 -12.14 19.10 -4.60
C GLY A 104 -12.01 17.59 -4.43
N SER A 105 -11.49 16.89 -5.43
CA SER A 105 -11.10 15.50 -5.36
C SER A 105 -9.59 15.37 -5.08
N SER A 106 -9.16 14.21 -4.64
CA SER A 106 -7.73 13.96 -4.43
C SER A 106 -7.20 12.93 -5.41
N TYR A 107 -5.92 12.98 -5.68
CA TYR A 107 -5.25 11.95 -6.46
C TYR A 107 -5.31 10.57 -5.78
N LYS A 108 -5.41 10.53 -4.46
CA LYS A 108 -5.52 9.29 -3.67
C LYS A 108 -6.73 8.43 -4.06
N GLU A 109 -7.81 9.08 -4.48
CA GLU A 109 -9.04 8.40 -4.93
C GLU A 109 -8.94 7.85 -6.36
N THR A 110 -7.87 8.21 -7.09
CA THR A 110 -7.71 7.92 -8.51
C THR A 110 -7.20 6.50 -8.77
N VAL A 111 -6.40 5.96 -7.86
CA VAL A 111 -5.83 4.61 -7.99
C VAL A 111 -6.68 3.62 -7.22
N ARG A 112 -7.30 2.69 -7.96
CA ARG A 112 -8.11 1.60 -7.41
C ARG A 112 -7.51 0.26 -7.82
N VAL A 113 -7.61 -0.72 -6.94
CA VAL A 113 -7.11 -2.08 -7.19
C VAL A 113 -8.27 -3.05 -7.37
N ASN A 114 -8.32 -3.66 -8.54
CA ASN A 114 -9.22 -4.76 -8.88
C ASN A 114 -8.44 -5.90 -9.57
N SER A 115 -9.12 -6.92 -10.07
CA SER A 115 -8.50 -8.06 -10.75
C SER A 115 -7.66 -7.71 -12.00
N GLN A 116 -7.81 -6.51 -12.55
CA GLN A 116 -7.04 -6.01 -13.71
C GLN A 116 -5.87 -5.10 -13.29
N SER A 117 -5.75 -4.79 -12.00
CA SER A 117 -4.70 -3.91 -11.50
C SER A 117 -3.40 -4.67 -11.33
N GLY A 118 -2.33 -4.15 -11.92
CA GLY A 118 -0.99 -4.72 -11.78
C GLY A 118 -0.29 -4.26 -10.49
N LYS A 119 0.96 -4.72 -10.32
CA LYS A 119 1.85 -4.38 -9.20
C LYS A 119 1.98 -2.88 -8.91
N GLY A 120 1.88 -2.03 -9.94
CA GLY A 120 1.99 -0.57 -9.79
C GLY A 120 0.90 0.01 -8.89
N GLY A 121 -0.34 -0.45 -9.03
CA GLY A 121 -1.47 -0.02 -8.20
C GLY A 121 -1.34 -0.47 -6.75
N VAL A 122 -0.97 -1.73 -6.53
CA VAL A 122 -0.73 -2.27 -5.18
C VAL A 122 0.37 -1.49 -4.46
N GLY A 123 1.52 -1.28 -5.13
CA GLY A 123 2.63 -0.53 -4.56
C GLY A 123 2.28 0.92 -4.25
N PHE A 124 1.55 1.59 -5.17
CA PHE A 124 1.08 2.95 -4.95
C PHE A 124 0.17 3.08 -3.72
N LEU A 125 -0.82 2.19 -3.58
CA LEU A 125 -1.76 2.27 -2.45
C LEU A 125 -1.06 2.01 -1.10
N LEU A 126 -0.11 1.07 -1.02
CA LEU A 126 0.67 0.84 0.19
C LEU A 126 1.55 2.04 0.54
N GLU A 127 2.21 2.65 -0.45
CA GLU A 127 3.07 3.82 -0.24
C GLU A 127 2.26 5.05 0.20
N GLU A 128 1.12 5.30 -0.47
CA GLU A 128 0.31 6.50 -0.25
C GLU A 128 -0.50 6.46 1.05
N HIS A 129 -1.09 5.29 1.39
CA HIS A 129 -1.96 5.18 2.56
C HIS A 129 -1.24 4.73 3.82
N HIS A 130 -0.16 3.96 3.67
CA HIS A 130 0.57 3.38 4.80
C HIS A 130 2.05 3.79 4.85
N GLY A 131 2.54 4.61 3.89
CA GLY A 131 3.93 5.03 3.82
C GLY A 131 4.91 3.88 3.57
N LEU A 132 4.44 2.77 3.00
CA LEU A 132 5.19 1.54 2.87
C LEU A 132 5.54 1.24 1.42
N ALA A 133 6.81 1.48 1.06
CA ALA A 133 7.37 1.08 -0.23
C ALA A 133 7.97 -0.33 -0.11
N LEU A 134 7.45 -1.29 -0.88
CA LEU A 134 7.97 -2.67 -0.88
C LEU A 134 9.17 -2.83 -1.82
N PRO A 135 10.14 -3.71 -1.48
CA PRO A 135 11.14 -4.16 -2.42
C PRO A 135 10.47 -4.71 -3.70
N ARG A 136 11.10 -4.45 -4.85
CA ARG A 136 10.49 -4.77 -6.16
C ARG A 136 10.07 -6.23 -6.30
N ASP A 137 10.93 -7.15 -5.85
CA ASP A 137 10.67 -8.59 -5.99
C ASP A 137 9.52 -9.03 -5.07
N LEU A 138 9.48 -8.50 -3.84
CA LEU A 138 8.37 -8.71 -2.92
C LEU A 138 7.06 -8.13 -3.47
N LEU A 139 7.10 -6.94 -4.06
CA LEU A 139 5.92 -6.33 -4.67
C LEU A 139 5.35 -7.18 -5.81
N VAL A 140 6.21 -7.81 -6.61
CA VAL A 140 5.78 -8.73 -7.67
C VAL A 140 5.09 -9.96 -7.09
N GLU A 141 5.72 -10.60 -6.09
CA GLU A 141 5.15 -11.77 -5.38
C GLU A 141 3.82 -11.41 -4.71
N PHE A 142 3.80 -10.33 -3.94
CA PHE A 142 2.62 -9.89 -3.20
C PHE A 142 1.45 -9.48 -4.11
N SER A 143 1.73 -8.87 -5.26
CA SER A 143 0.67 -8.50 -6.21
C SER A 143 -0.15 -9.69 -6.69
N ALA A 144 0.45 -10.88 -6.77
CA ALA A 144 -0.28 -12.10 -7.10
C ALA A 144 -1.28 -12.50 -5.98
N HIS A 145 -0.90 -12.32 -4.72
CA HIS A 145 -1.81 -12.56 -3.58
C HIS A 145 -2.98 -11.57 -3.57
N VAL A 146 -2.72 -10.29 -3.84
CA VAL A 146 -3.78 -9.28 -3.95
C VAL A 146 -4.72 -9.57 -5.12
N GLN A 147 -4.19 -10.03 -6.25
CA GLN A 147 -5.02 -10.43 -7.39
C GLN A 147 -5.95 -11.60 -7.02
N GLN A 148 -5.45 -12.63 -6.36
CA GLN A 148 -6.28 -13.75 -5.88
C GLN A 148 -7.37 -13.27 -4.91
N LEU A 149 -7.04 -12.30 -4.05
CA LEU A 149 -8.01 -11.70 -3.13
C LEU A 149 -9.11 -10.95 -3.90
N THR A 150 -8.76 -10.14 -4.89
CA THR A 150 -9.74 -9.40 -5.72
C THR A 150 -10.64 -10.33 -6.51
N GLU A 151 -10.10 -11.39 -7.08
CA GLU A 151 -10.87 -12.42 -7.80
C GLU A 151 -11.85 -13.15 -6.86
N LYS A 152 -11.41 -13.47 -5.63
CA LYS A 152 -12.25 -14.12 -4.63
C LYS A 152 -13.39 -13.22 -4.13
N LEU A 153 -13.13 -11.94 -3.98
CA LEU A 153 -14.12 -10.97 -3.47
C LEU A 153 -15.05 -10.44 -4.57
N ASP A 154 -14.66 -10.56 -5.84
CA ASP A 154 -15.38 -10.02 -7.02
C ASP A 154 -15.71 -8.52 -6.87
N ARG A 155 -14.79 -7.77 -6.25
CA ARG A 155 -14.87 -6.32 -6.05
C ARG A 155 -13.50 -5.68 -5.91
N GLU A 156 -13.47 -4.36 -5.92
CA GLU A 156 -12.28 -3.59 -5.56
C GLU A 156 -11.85 -3.85 -4.12
N VAL A 157 -10.53 -3.89 -3.90
CA VAL A 157 -9.91 -4.08 -2.59
C VAL A 157 -9.43 -2.73 -2.08
N LYS A 158 -9.77 -2.43 -0.83
CA LYS A 158 -9.39 -1.17 -0.17
C LYS A 158 -7.92 -1.20 0.27
N PRO A 159 -7.26 -0.02 0.41
CA PRO A 159 -5.89 0.07 0.89
C PRO A 159 -5.63 -0.69 2.19
N ASP A 160 -6.52 -0.56 3.17
CA ASP A 160 -6.39 -1.26 4.46
C ASP A 160 -6.49 -2.78 4.32
N GLU A 161 -7.32 -3.28 3.39
CA GLU A 161 -7.42 -4.72 3.10
C GLU A 161 -6.14 -5.24 2.43
N ILE A 162 -5.52 -4.44 1.55
CA ILE A 162 -4.22 -4.76 0.95
C ILE A 162 -3.15 -4.83 2.03
N TYR A 163 -3.11 -3.83 2.91
CA TYR A 163 -2.14 -3.78 4.01
C TYR A 163 -2.33 -4.96 4.98
N GLN A 164 -3.57 -5.27 5.37
CA GLN A 164 -3.84 -6.43 6.22
C GLN A 164 -3.43 -7.74 5.55
N THR A 165 -3.71 -7.90 4.25
CA THR A 165 -3.26 -9.07 3.48
C THR A 165 -1.73 -9.21 3.47
N LEU A 166 -1.01 -8.09 3.41
CA LEU A 166 0.45 -8.09 3.51
C LEU A 166 0.90 -8.61 4.88
N LEU A 167 0.30 -8.10 5.96
CA LEU A 167 0.59 -8.55 7.32
C LEU A 167 0.27 -10.04 7.50
N ASP A 168 -0.90 -10.47 7.07
CA ASP A 168 -1.34 -11.87 7.21
C ASP A 168 -0.46 -12.83 6.40
N THR A 169 0.04 -12.39 5.23
CA THR A 169 0.84 -13.22 4.35
C THR A 169 2.30 -13.31 4.79
N TYR A 170 2.89 -12.20 5.22
CA TYR A 170 4.34 -12.10 5.47
C TYR A 170 4.71 -11.86 6.93
N GLY A 171 3.76 -11.52 7.80
CA GLY A 171 3.95 -11.28 9.23
C GLY A 171 3.35 -12.37 10.12
N SER A 172 2.97 -13.51 9.54
CA SER A 172 2.33 -14.59 10.29
C SER A 172 3.31 -15.29 11.22
N ASP A 173 2.85 -15.53 12.46
CA ASP A 173 3.52 -16.40 13.45
C ASP A 173 3.16 -17.87 13.26
N SER A 174 2.49 -18.22 12.16
CA SER A 174 2.07 -19.60 11.85
C SER A 174 3.27 -20.41 11.37
N GLY A 175 3.79 -21.29 12.22
CA GLY A 175 4.92 -22.14 11.91
C GLY A 175 5.60 -22.66 13.16
N PRO A 176 6.71 -23.41 13.01
CA PRO A 176 7.37 -24.05 14.13
C PRO A 176 8.15 -23.06 15.03
N TYR A 177 8.45 -21.85 14.53
CA TYR A 177 9.30 -20.90 15.25
C TYR A 177 8.50 -19.75 15.83
N ARG A 178 8.77 -19.39 17.10
CA ARG A 178 8.23 -18.20 17.75
C ARG A 178 9.26 -17.57 18.68
N LEU A 179 9.53 -16.28 18.54
CA LEU A 179 10.36 -15.52 19.46
C LEU A 179 9.59 -15.27 20.75
N MET A 180 10.12 -15.76 21.88
CA MET A 180 9.51 -15.56 23.20
C MET A 180 10.06 -14.30 23.87
N ASP A 181 11.36 -14.20 23.99
CA ASP A 181 12.09 -13.03 24.49
C ASP A 181 13.57 -13.08 24.07
N TYR A 182 14.27 -11.98 24.29
CA TYR A 182 15.68 -11.88 24.03
C TYR A 182 16.36 -10.81 24.89
N ASP A 183 17.65 -11.03 25.16
CA ASP A 183 18.56 -10.07 25.78
C ASP A 183 19.68 -9.74 24.79
N LEU A 184 20.05 -8.46 24.71
CA LEU A 184 21.18 -7.98 23.93
C LEU A 184 22.26 -7.44 24.87
N LEU A 185 23.45 -7.95 24.73
CA LEU A 185 24.62 -7.55 25.51
C LEU A 185 25.66 -6.95 24.57
N THR A 186 26.10 -5.72 24.85
CA THR A 186 27.15 -5.07 24.06
C THR A 186 28.52 -5.45 24.63
N GLY A 187 29.35 -6.02 23.78
CA GLY A 187 30.74 -6.38 24.10
C GLY A 187 31.68 -5.17 24.07
N ARG A 188 32.99 -5.43 24.33
CA ARG A 188 34.00 -4.37 24.44
C ARG A 188 34.35 -3.68 23.12
N ASN A 189 34.10 -4.32 21.98
CA ASN A 189 34.43 -3.82 20.63
C ASN A 189 33.18 -3.48 19.82
N ASP A 190 32.08 -3.07 20.47
CA ASP A 190 30.76 -2.87 19.88
C ASP A 190 30.11 -4.15 19.30
N ASP A 191 30.74 -5.31 19.46
CA ASP A 191 30.11 -6.58 19.12
C ASP A 191 28.85 -6.81 19.98
N GLN A 192 27.81 -7.35 19.38
CA GLN A 192 26.55 -7.67 20.05
C GLN A 192 26.47 -9.17 20.31
N ARG A 193 26.03 -9.52 21.52
CA ARG A 193 25.63 -10.89 21.83
C ARG A 193 24.14 -10.94 22.07
N CYS A 194 23.48 -11.84 21.38
CA CYS A 194 22.05 -12.08 21.51
C CYS A 194 21.82 -13.41 22.20
N VAL A 195 21.15 -13.37 23.35
CA VAL A 195 20.63 -14.56 24.03
C VAL A 195 19.11 -14.50 23.91
N ALA A 196 18.51 -15.47 23.24
CA ALA A 196 17.07 -15.45 23.01
C ALA A 196 16.43 -16.80 23.36
N ARG A 197 15.16 -16.75 23.75
CA ARG A 197 14.33 -17.95 23.88
C ARG A 197 13.41 -18.02 22.66
N VAL A 198 13.53 -19.11 21.93
CA VAL A 198 12.72 -19.38 20.75
C VAL A 198 11.95 -20.67 20.99
N GLU A 199 10.64 -20.62 20.78
CA GLU A 199 9.82 -21.82 20.69
C GLU A 199 10.06 -22.48 19.34
N VAL A 200 10.37 -23.76 19.34
CA VAL A 200 10.59 -24.59 18.14
C VAL A 200 9.73 -25.84 18.28
N SER A 201 8.65 -25.93 17.49
CA SER A 201 7.72 -27.07 17.54
C SER A 201 7.28 -27.45 18.96
N ASP A 202 6.73 -26.47 19.70
CA ASP A 202 6.27 -26.59 21.10
C ASP A 202 7.37 -26.77 22.18
N ASN A 203 8.64 -26.69 21.81
CA ASN A 203 9.76 -26.72 22.74
C ASN A 203 10.46 -25.36 22.79
N ILE A 204 10.74 -24.88 24.01
CA ILE A 204 11.49 -23.64 24.20
C ILE A 204 12.99 -23.98 24.22
N VAL A 205 13.72 -23.39 23.30
CA VAL A 205 15.17 -23.51 23.16
C VAL A 205 15.80 -22.15 23.43
N THR A 206 16.85 -22.14 24.25
CA THR A 206 17.68 -20.93 24.40
C THR A 206 18.77 -20.96 23.35
N ILE A 207 18.84 -19.92 22.54
CA ILE A 207 19.86 -19.71 21.54
C ILE A 207 20.80 -18.58 21.96
N ASP A 208 22.08 -18.68 21.61
CA ASP A 208 23.12 -17.73 22.01
C ASP A 208 24.11 -17.55 20.86
N GLY A 209 24.35 -16.32 20.46
CA GLY A 209 25.24 -16.01 19.35
C GLY A 209 25.78 -14.59 19.41
N GLU A 210 26.88 -14.36 18.70
CA GLU A 210 27.58 -13.08 18.63
C GLU A 210 27.59 -12.59 17.17
N GLY A 211 27.61 -11.26 17.00
CA GLY A 211 27.69 -10.63 15.68
C GLY A 211 28.02 -9.14 15.78
N SER A 212 28.25 -8.49 14.64
CA SER A 212 28.52 -7.05 14.57
C SER A 212 27.30 -6.17 14.89
N GLY A 213 26.12 -6.80 14.96
CA GLY A 213 24.86 -6.15 15.32
C GLY A 213 23.80 -7.14 15.77
N PRO A 214 22.65 -6.65 16.29
CA PRO A 214 21.61 -7.50 16.87
C PRO A 214 21.05 -8.55 15.90
N ILE A 215 20.89 -8.19 14.63
CA ILE A 215 20.35 -9.08 13.59
C ILE A 215 21.34 -10.21 13.32
N GLU A 216 22.62 -9.89 13.10
CA GLU A 216 23.66 -10.87 12.86
C GLU A 216 23.87 -11.80 14.06
N ALA A 217 23.88 -11.25 15.26
CA ALA A 217 23.99 -12.05 16.49
C ALA A 217 22.84 -13.05 16.63
N PHE A 218 21.61 -12.63 16.33
CA PHE A 218 20.45 -13.51 16.34
C PHE A 218 20.51 -14.57 15.25
N VAL A 219 20.90 -14.21 14.03
CA VAL A 219 21.07 -15.14 12.90
C VAL A 219 22.11 -16.20 13.25
N ASN A 220 23.27 -15.79 13.77
CA ASN A 220 24.33 -16.71 14.18
C ASN A 220 23.84 -17.64 15.31
N ALA A 221 23.09 -17.11 16.30
CA ALA A 221 22.49 -17.92 17.35
C ALA A 221 21.55 -19.00 16.80
N MET A 222 20.70 -18.65 15.83
CA MET A 222 19.81 -19.60 15.15
C MET A 222 20.58 -20.68 14.39
N VAL A 223 21.58 -20.27 13.60
CA VAL A 223 22.41 -21.18 12.81
C VAL A 223 23.18 -22.15 13.72
N GLU A 224 23.86 -21.65 14.74
CA GLU A 224 24.74 -22.46 15.60
C GLU A 224 23.95 -23.39 16.54
N THR A 225 22.86 -22.90 17.12
CA THR A 225 22.10 -23.67 18.11
C THR A 225 21.10 -24.63 17.48
N LEU A 226 20.40 -24.20 16.42
CA LEU A 226 19.33 -24.99 15.79
C LEU A 226 19.79 -25.74 14.53
N ASN A 227 21.03 -25.49 14.10
CA ASN A 227 21.57 -26.00 12.82
C ASN A 227 20.64 -25.62 11.63
N GLU A 228 20.03 -24.44 11.69
CA GLU A 228 19.12 -23.93 10.68
C GLU A 228 19.90 -23.05 9.70
N PRO A 229 20.11 -23.48 8.46
CA PRO A 229 20.84 -22.67 7.47
C PRO A 229 20.05 -21.38 7.20
N LEU A 230 20.68 -20.24 7.44
CA LEU A 230 20.04 -18.94 7.39
C LEU A 230 21.02 -17.87 6.94
N ALA A 231 20.74 -17.21 5.84
CA ALA A 231 21.47 -16.02 5.41
C ALA A 231 20.47 -14.89 5.08
N VAL A 232 20.76 -13.69 5.60
CA VAL A 232 19.95 -12.49 5.28
C VAL A 232 20.41 -11.92 3.95
N LEU A 233 19.50 -11.84 2.98
CA LEU A 233 19.76 -11.34 1.62
C LEU A 233 19.30 -9.91 1.40
N GLY A 234 18.43 -9.40 2.26
CA GLY A 234 17.89 -8.06 2.16
C GLY A 234 17.21 -7.63 3.45
N TYR A 235 17.28 -6.34 3.74
CA TYR A 235 16.73 -5.74 4.94
C TYR A 235 16.21 -4.34 4.63
N GLN A 236 14.99 -4.06 5.08
CA GLN A 236 14.37 -2.74 4.98
C GLN A 236 13.54 -2.48 6.23
N GLU A 237 13.67 -1.28 6.78
CA GLU A 237 12.92 -0.84 7.95
C GLU A 237 12.21 0.47 7.63
N ASN A 238 10.96 0.59 8.06
CA ASN A 238 10.15 1.77 7.90
C ASN A 238 9.41 2.08 9.20
N ALA A 239 9.16 3.37 9.47
CA ALA A 239 8.27 3.79 10.54
C ALA A 239 6.81 3.75 10.06
N LEU A 240 5.92 3.18 10.85
CA LEU A 240 4.47 3.23 10.66
C LEU A 240 3.89 4.29 11.58
N GLY A 241 3.40 5.38 11.01
CA GLY A 241 2.87 6.53 11.76
C GLY A 241 3.93 7.58 12.08
N THR A 242 3.50 8.61 12.80
CA THR A 242 4.31 9.77 13.20
C THR A 242 4.23 9.97 14.72
N GLY A 243 5.35 10.29 15.34
CA GLY A 243 5.39 10.54 16.80
C GLY A 243 6.13 9.45 17.57
N SER A 244 6.11 9.59 18.90
CA SER A 244 6.85 8.70 19.83
C SER A 244 6.24 7.31 20.01
N ASP A 245 5.02 7.11 19.52
CA ASP A 245 4.26 5.87 19.53
C ASP A 245 4.26 5.14 18.17
N ALA A 246 4.99 5.67 17.18
CA ALA A 246 5.17 5.03 15.89
C ALA A 246 5.71 3.61 16.06
N GLN A 247 5.17 2.68 15.26
CA GLN A 247 5.69 1.32 15.17
C GLN A 247 6.74 1.24 14.07
N ALA A 248 7.67 0.33 14.23
CA ALA A 248 8.57 -0.06 13.16
C ALA A 248 7.98 -1.27 12.42
N ILE A 249 8.09 -1.27 11.11
CA ILE A 249 7.87 -2.42 10.25
C ILE A 249 9.20 -2.79 9.61
N CYS A 250 9.62 -4.03 9.81
CA CYS A 250 10.80 -4.59 9.18
C CYS A 250 10.37 -5.58 8.09
N ILE A 251 10.94 -5.45 6.90
CA ILE A 251 10.82 -6.41 5.80
C ILE A 251 12.20 -7.00 5.59
N LEU A 252 12.30 -8.32 5.69
CA LEU A 252 13.56 -9.02 5.59
C LEU A 252 13.43 -10.17 4.60
N ALA A 253 14.49 -10.41 3.83
CA ALA A 253 14.60 -11.55 2.93
C ALA A 253 15.70 -12.48 3.42
N ILE A 254 15.39 -13.76 3.53
CA ILE A 254 16.36 -14.83 3.77
C ILE A 254 16.53 -15.65 2.49
N ASP A 255 17.64 -16.38 2.41
CA ASP A 255 17.84 -17.40 1.40
C ASP A 255 16.90 -18.60 1.60
N ASP A 256 16.56 -19.23 0.52
CA ASP A 256 15.88 -20.52 0.51
C ASP A 256 16.79 -21.51 -0.24
N PRO A 257 17.55 -22.33 0.50
CA PRO A 257 18.57 -23.20 -0.09
C PRO A 257 17.98 -24.31 -0.98
N GLU A 258 16.68 -24.62 -0.85
CA GLU A 258 16.03 -25.64 -1.68
C GLU A 258 15.65 -25.11 -3.06
N THR A 259 15.26 -23.83 -3.14
CA THR A 259 14.74 -23.22 -4.37
C THR A 259 15.68 -22.18 -4.97
N ASP A 260 16.82 -21.88 -4.33
CA ASP A 260 17.74 -20.78 -4.70
C ASP A 260 17.00 -19.45 -4.89
N SER A 261 15.96 -19.23 -4.07
CA SER A 261 15.10 -18.06 -4.10
C SER A 261 15.11 -17.30 -2.78
N ARG A 262 14.42 -16.17 -2.77
CA ARG A 262 14.24 -15.36 -1.54
C ARG A 262 12.94 -15.74 -0.84
N CYS A 263 13.00 -15.88 0.48
CA CYS A 263 11.83 -15.97 1.32
C CYS A 263 11.71 -14.70 2.16
N TYR A 264 10.61 -13.97 1.99
CA TYR A 264 10.36 -12.73 2.71
C TYR A 264 9.61 -12.98 4.01
N GLY A 265 9.99 -12.26 5.06
CA GLY A 265 9.25 -12.14 6.31
C GLY A 265 9.06 -10.69 6.71
N LEU A 266 8.06 -10.45 7.52
CA LEU A 266 7.69 -9.13 7.99
C LEU A 266 7.48 -9.18 9.50
N GLY A 267 7.96 -8.16 10.20
CA GLY A 267 7.74 -7.99 11.63
C GLY A 267 7.32 -6.56 11.95
N VAL A 268 6.38 -6.42 12.86
CA VAL A 268 5.90 -5.12 13.35
C VAL A 268 6.06 -5.05 14.85
N SER A 269 6.68 -3.99 15.34
CA SER A 269 6.84 -3.74 16.78
C SER A 269 7.09 -2.26 17.06
N ARG A 270 6.88 -1.81 18.29
CA ARG A 270 7.36 -0.51 18.75
C ARG A 270 8.88 -0.45 18.89
N ASN A 271 9.52 -1.59 19.07
CA ASN A 271 10.97 -1.72 19.11
C ASN A 271 11.46 -2.23 17.76
N THR A 272 12.36 -1.49 17.13
CA THR A 272 12.89 -1.79 15.79
C THR A 272 13.61 -3.15 15.76
N ILE A 273 14.37 -3.47 16.80
CA ILE A 273 15.07 -4.75 16.90
C ILE A 273 14.06 -5.90 17.00
N THR A 274 13.04 -5.75 17.84
CA THR A 274 11.97 -6.77 17.94
C THR A 274 11.26 -6.96 16.60
N ALA A 275 10.99 -5.88 15.87
CA ALA A 275 10.41 -5.97 14.51
C ALA A 275 11.32 -6.76 13.57
N SER A 276 12.63 -6.52 13.64
CA SER A 276 13.61 -7.21 12.80
C SER A 276 13.74 -8.70 13.14
N LEU A 277 13.80 -9.05 14.44
CA LEU A 277 13.86 -10.45 14.85
C LEU A 277 12.57 -11.21 14.50
N ASN A 278 11.40 -10.57 14.66
CA ASN A 278 10.13 -11.15 14.24
C ASN A 278 10.05 -11.34 12.72
N ALA A 279 10.64 -10.43 11.93
CA ALA A 279 10.71 -10.61 10.47
C ALA A 279 11.55 -11.83 10.08
N ILE A 280 12.64 -12.13 10.81
CA ILE A 280 13.44 -13.36 10.60
C ILE A 280 12.61 -14.60 10.92
N ILE A 281 11.95 -14.62 12.06
CA ILE A 281 11.07 -15.74 12.49
C ILE A 281 9.96 -15.97 11.47
N SER A 282 9.30 -14.90 11.01
CA SER A 282 8.26 -15.01 9.99
C SER A 282 8.78 -15.54 8.66
N ALA A 283 9.97 -15.09 8.21
CA ALA A 283 10.60 -15.62 7.00
C ALA A 283 10.91 -17.12 7.12
N LEU A 284 11.43 -17.57 8.27
CA LEU A 284 11.69 -18.98 8.55
C LEU A 284 10.41 -19.82 8.55
N ASN A 285 9.36 -19.34 9.19
CA ASN A 285 8.06 -20.02 9.22
C ASN A 285 7.46 -20.16 7.79
N ARG A 286 7.59 -19.12 6.97
CA ARG A 286 7.15 -19.17 5.57
C ARG A 286 8.00 -20.09 4.72
N ARG A 287 9.32 -20.17 4.95
CA ARG A 287 10.21 -21.12 4.28
C ARG A 287 9.81 -22.55 4.65
N TRP A 288 9.60 -22.83 5.94
CA TRP A 288 9.14 -24.13 6.41
C TRP A 288 7.80 -24.55 5.80
N ALA A 289 6.84 -23.62 5.64
CA ALA A 289 5.52 -23.92 5.07
C ALA A 289 5.57 -24.23 3.57
N LYS A 290 6.67 -23.90 2.87
CA LYS A 290 6.89 -24.20 1.46
C LYS A 290 7.61 -25.54 1.24
N SER A 291 8.35 -26.04 2.26
CA SER A 291 9.05 -27.35 2.27
C SER A 291 8.05 -28.49 2.48
#